data_f15a8e8d3ca1fba773f34b13b0aa5cbf
#
_entry.id   f15a8e8d3ca1fba773f34b13b0aa5cbf
#
_cell.length_a   1.000
_cell.length_b   1.000
_cell.length_c   1.000
_cell.angle_alpha   90.00
_cell.angle_beta   90.00
_cell.angle_gamma   90.00
#
_symmetry.space_group_name_H-M   'P 1'
#
loop_
_entity.id
_entity.type
_entity.pdbx_description
1 polymer ?
#
loop_
_entity_poly.entity_id
_entity_poly.type
_entity_poly.pdbx_seq_one_letter_code
_entity_poly.pdbx_strand_id
1 'polypeptide(L)' 'MADTEDNVDRALFRNVEKVRQLRIEHRDLDEVICRLSLDMHVDELQLKRLKKRKLLLKDQIARLESQLIPDLNA' A
#
# COMPACT_ATOMS: atom_id res chain seq x y z
N MET A 1 -30.95 16.54 5.76
CA MET A 1 -29.71 16.23 6.42
C MET A 1 -28.76 15.49 5.54
N ALA A 2 -27.66 16.11 5.30
CA ALA A 2 -26.66 15.59 4.37
C ALA A 2 -25.61 14.71 5.05
N ASP A 3 -25.84 14.30 6.28
CA ASP A 3 -24.84 13.64 7.09
C ASP A 3 -24.36 12.33 6.49
N THR A 4 -25.27 11.59 5.84
CA THR A 4 -24.92 10.32 5.24
C THR A 4 -23.96 10.48 4.06
N GLU A 5 -24.21 11.47 3.21
CA GLU A 5 -23.34 11.76 2.09
C GLU A 5 -21.97 12.24 2.54
N ASP A 6 -21.94 13.12 3.55
CA ASP A 6 -20.68 13.62 4.10
C ASP A 6 -19.86 12.50 4.69
N ASN A 7 -20.49 11.53 5.35
CA ASN A 7 -19.78 10.38 5.92
C ASN A 7 -19.19 9.49 4.84
N VAL A 8 -19.93 9.28 3.75
CA VAL A 8 -19.43 8.47 2.63
C VAL A 8 -18.25 9.17 1.97
N ASP A 9 -18.35 10.47 1.74
CA ASP A 9 -17.26 11.25 1.15
C ASP A 9 -16.01 11.25 2.02
N ARG A 10 -16.18 11.37 3.33
CA ARG A 10 -15.06 11.32 4.27
C ARG A 10 -14.41 9.95 4.27
N ALA A 11 -15.19 8.88 4.22
CA ALA A 11 -14.68 7.54 4.18
C ALA A 11 -13.89 7.30 2.89
N LEU A 12 -14.42 7.75 1.76
CA LEU A 12 -13.71 7.67 0.47
C LEU A 12 -12.39 8.44 0.52
N PHE A 13 -12.44 9.66 1.04
CA PHE A 13 -11.23 10.49 1.15
C PHE A 13 -10.17 9.82 2.00
N ARG A 14 -10.56 9.27 3.15
CA ARG A 14 -9.62 8.55 4.02
C ARG A 14 -8.99 7.35 3.30
N ASN A 15 -9.80 6.60 2.57
CA ASN A 15 -9.31 5.43 1.86
C ASN A 15 -8.36 5.83 0.72
N VAL A 16 -8.67 6.89 0.00
CA VAL A 16 -7.79 7.41 -1.05
C VAL A 16 -6.45 7.86 -0.45
N GLU A 17 -6.49 8.59 0.64
CA GLU A 17 -5.27 9.04 1.32
C GLU A 17 -4.46 7.86 1.85
N LYS A 18 -5.14 6.86 2.38
CA LYS A 18 -4.46 5.67 2.89
C LYS A 18 -3.77 4.91 1.77
N VAL A 19 -4.43 4.75 0.62
CA VAL A 19 -3.81 4.12 -0.55
C VAL A 19 -2.59 4.90 -1.00
N ARG A 20 -2.70 6.22 -1.05
CA ARG A 20 -1.58 7.08 -1.42
C ARG A 20 -0.39 6.87 -0.50
N GLN A 21 -0.61 6.87 0.82
CA GLN A 21 0.45 6.66 1.79
C GLN A 21 1.07 5.27 1.66
N LEU A 22 0.25 4.25 1.48
CA LEU A 22 0.74 2.89 1.30
C LEU A 22 1.58 2.75 0.04
N ARG A 23 1.20 3.43 -1.04
CA ARG A 23 1.99 3.43 -2.27
C ARG A 23 3.34 4.09 -2.09
N ILE A 24 3.40 5.18 -1.34
CA ILE A 24 4.66 5.84 -1.01
C ILE A 24 5.54 4.91 -0.19
N GLU A 25 5.00 4.28 0.84
CA GLU A 25 5.74 3.33 1.66
C GLU A 25 6.24 2.15 0.84
N HIS A 26 5.40 1.63 -0.05
CA HIS A 26 5.77 0.52 -0.93
C HIS A 26 6.93 0.92 -1.84
N ARG A 27 6.87 2.11 -2.42
CA ARG A 27 7.90 2.63 -3.29
C ARG A 27 9.22 2.82 -2.53
N ASP A 28 9.16 3.43 -1.34
CA ASP A 28 10.34 3.66 -0.53
C ASP A 28 10.99 2.34 -0.12
N LEU A 29 10.16 1.38 0.27
CA LEU A 29 10.64 0.06 0.65
C LEU A 29 11.28 -0.67 -0.53
N ASP A 30 10.69 -0.54 -1.71
CA ASP A 30 11.25 -1.13 -2.92
C ASP A 30 12.63 -0.55 -3.24
N GLU A 31 12.81 0.74 -3.09
CA GLU A 31 14.10 1.39 -3.28
C GLU A 31 15.14 0.89 -2.28
N VAL A 32 14.76 0.75 -1.01
CA VAL A 32 15.65 0.21 0.02
C VAL A 32 16.06 -1.22 -0.32
N ILE A 33 15.10 -2.05 -0.72
CA ILE A 33 15.37 -3.44 -1.11
C ILE A 33 16.34 -3.49 -2.29
N CYS A 34 16.13 -2.65 -3.29
CA CYS A 34 17.02 -2.59 -4.44
C CYS A 34 18.45 -2.25 -4.03
N ARG A 35 18.61 -1.26 -3.17
CA ARG A 35 19.95 -0.86 -2.69
C ARG A 35 20.60 -1.96 -1.89
N LEU A 36 19.86 -2.58 -0.98
CA LEU A 36 20.39 -3.66 -0.16
C LEU A 36 20.76 -4.89 -0.99
N SER A 37 20.01 -5.14 -2.06
CA SER A 37 20.28 -6.29 -2.94
C SER A 37 21.60 -6.14 -3.68
N LEU A 38 22.10 -4.92 -3.83
CA LEU A 38 23.40 -4.65 -4.48
C LEU A 38 24.56 -4.76 -3.50
N ASP A 39 24.30 -4.82 -2.21
CA ASP A 39 25.35 -4.89 -1.18
C ASP A 39 25.76 -6.33 -0.99
N MET A 40 27.07 -6.61 -1.15
CA MET A 40 27.62 -7.94 -0.97
C MET A 40 27.58 -8.41 0.48
N HIS A 41 27.44 -7.49 1.43
CA HIS A 41 27.42 -7.79 2.86
C HIS A 41 26.02 -7.67 3.45
N VAL A 42 25.00 -7.69 2.61
CA VAL A 42 23.62 -7.55 3.09
C VAL A 42 23.24 -8.73 3.99
N ASP A 43 22.51 -8.42 5.05
CA ASP A 43 21.86 -9.44 5.86
C ASP A 43 20.67 -10.00 5.10
N GLU A 44 20.80 -11.25 4.65
CA GLU A 44 19.75 -11.87 3.86
C GLU A 44 18.45 -12.06 4.62
N LEU A 45 18.53 -12.25 5.95
CA LEU A 45 17.33 -12.36 6.76
C LEU A 45 16.59 -11.04 6.78
N GLN A 46 17.30 -9.94 6.94
CA GLN A 46 16.72 -8.61 6.89
C GLN A 46 16.09 -8.35 5.53
N LEU A 47 16.77 -8.71 4.46
CA LEU A 47 16.28 -8.54 3.10
C LEU A 47 14.97 -9.32 2.90
N LYS A 48 14.89 -10.55 3.38
CA LYS A 48 13.67 -11.36 3.29
C LYS A 48 12.52 -10.72 4.05
N ARG A 49 12.79 -10.17 5.23
CA ARG A 49 11.77 -9.48 6.02
C ARG A 49 11.23 -8.25 5.29
N LEU A 50 12.11 -7.49 4.66
CA LEU A 50 11.71 -6.31 3.90
C LEU A 50 10.89 -6.68 2.68
N LYS A 51 11.27 -7.74 1.97
CA LYS A 51 10.50 -8.24 0.83
C LYS A 51 9.13 -8.71 1.24
N LYS A 52 9.02 -9.39 2.37
CA LYS A 52 7.74 -9.83 2.92
C LYS A 52 6.85 -8.63 3.25
N ARG A 53 7.42 -7.61 3.89
CA ARG A 53 6.69 -6.39 4.20
C ARG A 53 6.19 -5.69 2.95
N LYS A 54 7.02 -5.66 1.90
CA LYS A 54 6.63 -5.10 0.61
C LYS A 54 5.42 -5.82 0.03
N LEU A 55 5.41 -7.14 0.09
CA LEU A 55 4.28 -7.95 -0.39
C LEU A 55 3.01 -7.68 0.40
N LEU A 56 3.13 -7.51 1.73
CA LEU A 56 1.99 -7.18 2.56
C LEU A 56 1.43 -5.80 2.22
N LEU A 57 2.30 -4.82 1.97
CA LEU A 57 1.87 -3.49 1.55
C LEU A 57 1.14 -3.54 0.21
N LYS A 58 1.67 -4.29 -0.73
CA LYS A 58 1.05 -4.48 -2.03
C LYS A 58 -0.34 -5.10 -1.90
N ASP A 59 -0.47 -6.09 -1.04
CA ASP A 59 -1.75 -6.74 -0.77
C ASP A 59 -2.76 -5.76 -0.16
N GLN A 60 -2.33 -4.95 0.81
CA GLN A 60 -3.19 -3.94 1.42
C GLN A 60 -3.63 -2.90 0.40
N ILE A 61 -2.73 -2.45 -0.47
CA ILE A 61 -3.06 -1.51 -1.53
C ILE A 61 -4.12 -2.11 -2.45
N ALA A 62 -3.93 -3.35 -2.88
CA ALA A 62 -4.87 -4.02 -3.76
C ALA A 62 -6.26 -4.14 -3.13
N ARG A 63 -6.33 -4.47 -1.86
CA ARG A 63 -7.61 -4.57 -1.13
C ARG A 63 -8.31 -3.23 -1.04
N LEU A 64 -7.59 -2.17 -0.70
CA LEU A 64 -8.16 -0.84 -0.59
C LEU A 64 -8.61 -0.31 -1.94
N GLU A 65 -7.81 -0.52 -2.98
CA GLU A 65 -8.19 -0.12 -4.33
C GLU A 65 -9.45 -0.84 -4.81
N SER A 66 -9.57 -2.11 -4.47
CA SER A 66 -10.75 -2.90 -4.79
C SER A 66 -12.02 -2.32 -4.14
N GLN A 67 -11.88 -1.75 -2.95
CA GLN A 67 -13.01 -1.10 -2.26
C GLN A 67 -13.36 0.26 -2.87
N LEU A 68 -12.39 0.95 -3.46
CA LEU A 68 -12.59 2.26 -4.03
C LEU A 68 -13.17 2.23 -5.44
N ILE A 69 -12.91 1.15 -6.17
CA ILE A 69 -13.35 1.01 -7.55
C ILE A 69 -14.62 0.18 -7.56
N PRO A 70 -15.72 0.68 -8.16
CA PRO A 70 -16.94 -0.11 -8.30
C PRO A 70 -16.65 -1.38 -9.09
N ASP A 71 -17.29 -2.47 -8.69
CA ASP A 71 -17.13 -3.72 -9.40
C ASP A 71 -17.92 -3.69 -10.70
N LEU A 72 -17.22 -3.43 -11.78
CA LEU A 72 -17.82 -3.33 -13.11
C LEU A 72 -18.04 -4.68 -13.77
N ASN A 73 -17.49 -5.73 -13.18
CA ASN A 73 -17.57 -7.08 -13.72
C ASN A 73 -18.61 -7.95 -13.02
N ALA A 74 -19.35 -7.36 -12.12
CA ALA A 74 -20.37 -8.08 -11.39
C ALA A 74 -21.56 -8.48 -12.24
#